data_90569737816b4f5fce469b7dd63a38df
#
_entry.id   90569737816b4f5fce469b7dd63a38df
#
_cell.length_a   1.000
_cell.length_b   1.000
_cell.length_c   1.000
_cell.angle_alpha   90.00
_cell.angle_beta   90.00
_cell.angle_gamma   90.00
#
_symmetry.space_group_name_H-M   'P 1'
#
loop_
_entity.id
_entity.type
_entity.pdbx_description
1 polymer ?
#
loop_
_entity_poly.entity_id
_entity_poly.type
_entity_poly.pdbx_seq_one_letter_code
_entity_poly.pdbx_strand_id
1 'polypeptide(L)'
;MKRIWTIIGVSDVPGSFKWYQSLFGLPETAPGHDHWGQIVDIDGTVLLCLHKWGAHEHPPLMSPDDGKPGNGLLLFFRVDDYEMALKRARALVDGFEEEPHLNPNTQTCEFSLRDPDGYYVTISAI
;
A
#
# COMPACT_ATOMS: atom_id res chain seq x y z
N MET A 1 0.49 15.76 19.29
CA MET A 1 0.04 14.77 18.31
C MET A 1 1.22 14.00 17.76
N LYS A 2 1.08 12.70 17.59
CA LYS A 2 2.12 11.85 17.01
C LYS A 2 1.65 11.33 15.66
N ARG A 3 2.58 11.21 14.70
CA ARG A 3 2.32 10.64 13.38
C ARG A 3 3.42 9.66 13.02
N ILE A 4 3.08 8.68 12.20
CA ILE A 4 4.05 7.72 11.69
C ILE A 4 4.05 7.81 10.16
N TRP A 5 5.24 7.71 9.57
CA TRP A 5 5.38 7.46 8.13
C TRP A 5 5.87 6.03 7.96
N THR A 6 5.04 5.20 7.37
CA THR A 6 5.46 3.85 6.98
C THR A 6 6.15 3.95 5.62
N ILE A 7 7.42 3.60 5.57
CA ILE A 7 8.24 3.67 4.36
C ILE A 7 8.59 2.26 3.95
N ILE A 8 8.22 1.90 2.71
CA ILE A 8 8.52 0.57 2.17
C ILE A 8 9.46 0.68 0.98
N GLY A 9 10.34 -0.32 0.85
CA GLY A 9 11.20 -0.47 -0.31
C GLY A 9 10.41 -1.02 -1.49
N VAL A 10 10.54 -0.39 -2.66
CA VAL A 10 9.87 -0.82 -3.89
C VAL A 10 10.85 -0.78 -5.05
N SER A 11 10.60 -1.61 -6.06
CA SER A 11 11.45 -1.67 -7.24
C SER A 11 11.18 -0.56 -8.26
N ASP A 12 9.92 -0.11 -8.35
CA ASP A 12 9.46 0.88 -9.30
C ASP A 12 8.53 1.87 -8.59
N VAL A 13 9.09 3.01 -8.16
CA VAL A 13 8.32 4.03 -7.43
C VAL A 13 7.15 4.57 -8.27
N PRO A 14 7.33 5.00 -9.53
CA PRO A 14 6.19 5.46 -10.34
C PRO A 14 5.10 4.40 -10.51
N GLY A 15 5.47 3.16 -10.77
CA GLY A 15 4.53 2.07 -10.94
C GLY A 15 3.73 1.76 -9.67
N SER A 16 4.40 1.64 -8.53
CA SER A 16 3.75 1.42 -7.24
C SER A 16 2.90 2.62 -6.83
N PHE A 17 3.36 3.83 -7.11
CA PHE A 17 2.63 5.06 -6.82
C PHE A 17 1.26 5.07 -7.52
N LYS A 18 1.26 4.76 -8.81
CA LYS A 18 0.03 4.66 -9.61
C LYS A 18 -0.88 3.54 -9.08
N TRP A 19 -0.30 2.39 -8.73
CA TRP A 19 -1.05 1.25 -8.22
C TRP A 19 -1.82 1.61 -6.95
N TYR A 20 -1.16 2.24 -5.97
CA TYR A 20 -1.81 2.64 -4.72
C TYR A 20 -2.85 3.74 -4.95
N GLN A 21 -2.56 4.71 -5.82
CA GLN A 21 -3.55 5.73 -6.17
C GLN A 21 -4.81 5.11 -6.77
N SER A 22 -4.66 4.12 -7.64
CA SER A 22 -5.80 3.39 -8.23
C SER A 22 -6.57 2.62 -7.16
N LEU A 23 -5.87 1.91 -6.28
CA LEU A 23 -6.50 1.14 -5.19
C LEU A 23 -7.37 2.05 -4.31
N PHE A 24 -6.84 3.22 -3.93
CA PHE A 24 -7.53 4.15 -3.03
C PHE A 24 -8.49 5.10 -3.76
N GLY A 25 -8.54 5.07 -5.09
CA GLY A 25 -9.37 5.99 -5.86
C GLY A 25 -8.92 7.44 -5.78
N LEU A 26 -7.64 7.66 -5.60
CA LEU A 26 -7.03 8.98 -5.60
C LEU A 26 -6.79 9.48 -7.04
N PRO A 27 -6.74 10.80 -7.27
CA PRO A 27 -6.36 11.33 -8.58
C PRO A 27 -5.01 10.81 -9.01
N GLU A 28 -4.87 10.45 -10.28
CA GLU A 28 -3.60 9.98 -10.82
C GLU A 28 -2.65 11.16 -11.00
N THR A 29 -1.53 11.13 -10.27
CA THR A 29 -0.44 12.11 -10.36
C THR A 29 0.88 11.36 -10.38
N ALA A 30 1.94 12.04 -10.80
CA ALA A 30 3.28 11.47 -10.74
C ALA A 30 3.92 11.74 -9.37
N PRO A 31 4.82 10.85 -8.90
CA PRO A 31 5.62 11.14 -7.71
C PRO A 31 6.62 12.27 -8.00
N GLY A 32 7.10 12.94 -6.95
CA GLY A 32 8.07 14.02 -7.10
C GLY A 32 9.41 13.56 -7.67
N HIS A 33 9.79 12.30 -7.43
CA HIS A 33 11.06 11.71 -7.87
C HIS A 33 10.87 10.24 -8.28
N ASP A 34 11.81 9.72 -9.06
CA ASP A 34 11.82 8.29 -9.43
C ASP A 34 12.19 7.37 -8.26
N HIS A 35 12.73 7.91 -7.19
CA HIS A 35 13.21 7.14 -6.03
C HIS A 35 12.41 7.37 -4.76
N TRP A 36 11.44 8.26 -4.76
CA TRP A 36 10.63 8.59 -3.59
C TRP A 36 9.24 9.07 -4.00
N GLY A 37 8.21 8.59 -3.29
CA GLY A 37 6.86 9.08 -3.45
C GLY A 37 6.07 8.94 -2.16
N GLN A 38 5.15 9.86 -1.93
CA GLN A 38 4.21 9.78 -0.81
C GLN A 38 2.80 9.64 -1.34
N ILE A 39 2.10 8.59 -0.90
CA ILE A 39 0.67 8.43 -1.15
C ILE A 39 -0.06 9.27 -0.11
N VAL A 40 -0.76 10.29 -0.57
CA VAL A 40 -1.42 11.29 0.28
C VAL A 40 -2.92 11.26 0.01
N ASP A 41 -3.71 11.18 1.06
CA ASP A 41 -5.17 11.22 0.97
C ASP A 41 -5.65 12.63 0.61
N ILE A 42 -6.91 12.75 0.24
CA ILE A 42 -7.53 14.03 -0.16
C ILE A 42 -7.47 15.09 0.93
N ASP A 43 -7.40 14.68 2.20
CA ASP A 43 -7.29 15.60 3.34
C ASP A 43 -5.84 15.93 3.73
N GLY A 44 -4.85 15.46 2.95
CA GLY A 44 -3.43 15.68 3.22
C GLY A 44 -2.77 14.64 4.11
N THR A 45 -3.49 13.63 4.58
CA THR A 45 -2.93 12.56 5.40
C THR A 45 -1.98 11.71 4.57
N VAL A 46 -0.75 11.50 5.04
CA VAL A 46 0.19 10.57 4.41
C VAL A 46 -0.23 9.15 4.76
N LEU A 47 -0.55 8.35 3.75
CA LEU A 47 -0.98 6.97 3.91
C LEU A 47 0.19 5.99 3.87
N LEU A 48 1.16 6.24 2.98
CA LEU A 48 2.29 5.35 2.75
C LEU A 48 3.39 6.11 2.02
N CYS A 49 4.64 5.78 2.31
CA CYS A 49 5.79 6.31 1.59
C CYS A 49 6.48 5.19 0.82
N LEU A 50 6.87 5.48 -0.41
CA LEU A 50 7.53 4.54 -1.31
C LEU A 50 8.97 4.99 -1.52
N HIS A 51 9.92 4.09 -1.36
CA HIS A 51 11.34 4.36 -1.50
C HIS A 51 11.98 3.31 -2.42
N LYS A 52 12.68 3.76 -3.45
CA LYS A 52 13.36 2.83 -4.33
C LYS A 52 14.48 2.12 -3.56
N TRP A 53 14.57 0.79 -3.72
CA TRP A 53 15.66 0.02 -3.14
C TRP A 53 17.01 0.61 -3.51
N GLY A 54 17.87 0.83 -2.52
CA GLY A 54 19.25 1.29 -2.73
C GLY A 54 19.43 2.76 -3.10
N ALA A 55 18.35 3.54 -3.23
CA ALA A 55 18.45 4.94 -3.68
C ALA A 55 19.17 5.85 -2.68
N HIS A 56 19.09 5.55 -1.41
CA HIS A 56 19.80 6.24 -0.33
C HIS A 56 20.37 5.22 0.65
N GLU A 57 21.27 5.66 1.55
CA GLU A 57 21.92 4.75 2.49
C GLU A 57 21.07 4.52 3.76
N HIS A 58 19.87 3.96 3.58
CA HIS A 58 19.01 3.51 4.67
C HIS A 58 19.15 1.99 4.79
N PRO A 59 19.78 1.44 5.85
CA PRO A 59 20.05 0.01 5.95
C PRO A 59 18.85 -0.90 5.63
N PRO A 60 17.63 -0.64 6.11
CA PRO A 60 16.49 -1.52 5.79
C PRO A 60 15.97 -1.39 4.36
N LEU A 61 16.44 -0.40 3.58
CA LEU A 61 15.97 -0.11 2.24
C LEU A 61 17.05 -0.27 1.16
N MET A 62 18.11 -1.04 1.45
CA MET A 62 19.23 -1.18 0.52
C MET A 62 18.96 -2.20 -0.58
N SER A 63 18.41 -3.36 -0.25
CA SER A 63 18.17 -4.43 -1.22
C SER A 63 17.01 -5.32 -0.78
N PRO A 64 16.14 -5.74 -1.73
CA PRO A 64 15.12 -6.74 -1.44
C PRO A 64 15.70 -8.11 -1.11
N ASP A 65 16.98 -8.35 -1.44
CA ASP A 65 17.64 -9.64 -1.24
C ASP A 65 18.25 -9.80 0.16
N ASP A 66 18.28 -8.73 0.96
CA ASP A 66 18.83 -8.77 2.33
C ASP A 66 17.90 -9.46 3.34
N GLY A 67 16.78 -9.97 2.88
CA GLY A 67 15.78 -10.66 3.68
C GLY A 67 14.51 -10.85 2.85
N LYS A 68 13.41 -11.21 3.49
CA LYS A 68 12.11 -11.27 2.81
C LYS A 68 11.40 -9.94 2.97
N PRO A 69 11.26 -9.13 1.90
CA PRO A 69 10.56 -7.85 2.01
C PRO A 69 9.15 -8.03 2.55
N GLY A 70 8.79 -7.23 3.54
CA GLY A 70 7.48 -7.26 4.12
C GLY A 70 7.21 -8.40 5.11
N ASN A 71 8.16 -9.30 5.35
CA ASN A 71 7.98 -10.30 6.40
C ASN A 71 7.90 -9.58 7.77
N GLY A 72 6.82 -9.79 8.51
CA GLY A 72 6.56 -9.09 9.75
C GLY A 72 5.83 -7.75 9.58
N LEU A 73 5.45 -7.38 8.35
CA LEU A 73 4.71 -6.15 8.07
C LEU A 73 3.36 -6.50 7.44
N LEU A 74 2.30 -5.94 7.99
CA LEU A 74 0.96 -5.94 7.40
C LEU A 74 0.54 -4.49 7.16
N LEU A 75 0.27 -4.14 5.92
CA LEU A 75 -0.27 -2.83 5.57
C LEU A 75 -1.80 -2.91 5.65
N PHE A 76 -2.35 -2.37 6.72
CA PHE A 76 -3.78 -2.45 7.00
C PHE A 76 -4.39 -1.06 6.83
N PHE A 77 -5.20 -0.89 5.78
CA PHE A 77 -5.86 0.38 5.47
C PHE A 77 -7.36 0.26 5.73
N ARG A 78 -7.91 1.23 6.43
CA ARG A 78 -9.35 1.35 6.63
C ARG A 78 -9.91 2.43 5.71
N VAL A 79 -10.95 2.11 4.97
CA VAL A 79 -11.50 2.99 3.94
C VAL A 79 -13.00 3.23 4.19
N ASP A 80 -13.44 4.42 3.84
CA ASP A 80 -14.84 4.83 3.98
C ASP A 80 -15.76 4.24 2.90
N ASP A 81 -15.23 4.01 1.69
CA ASP A 81 -15.98 3.37 0.59
C ASP A 81 -15.41 2.00 0.25
N TYR A 82 -15.71 1.03 1.09
CA TYR A 82 -15.21 -0.34 0.97
C TYR A 82 -15.64 -1.01 -0.35
N GLU A 83 -16.88 -0.83 -0.79
CA GLU A 83 -17.37 -1.48 -2.02
C GLU A 83 -16.63 -0.98 -3.26
N MET A 84 -16.35 0.32 -3.33
CA MET A 84 -15.57 0.86 -4.43
C MET A 84 -14.11 0.43 -4.37
N ALA A 85 -13.53 0.35 -3.16
CA ALA A 85 -12.18 -0.17 -2.99
C ALA A 85 -12.07 -1.63 -3.46
N LEU A 86 -13.06 -2.46 -3.15
CA LEU A 86 -13.13 -3.84 -3.61
C LEU A 86 -13.17 -3.91 -5.14
N LYS A 87 -13.99 -3.09 -5.77
CA LYS A 87 -14.09 -3.04 -7.23
C LYS A 87 -12.76 -2.65 -7.88
N ARG A 88 -12.09 -1.62 -7.33
CA ARG A 88 -10.79 -1.18 -7.83
C ARG A 88 -9.73 -2.25 -7.66
N ALA A 89 -9.71 -2.91 -6.51
CA ALA A 89 -8.76 -3.98 -6.23
C ALA A 89 -8.90 -5.15 -7.21
N ARG A 90 -10.12 -5.53 -7.54
CA ARG A 90 -10.35 -6.62 -8.51
C ARG A 90 -9.84 -6.28 -9.91
N ALA A 91 -9.77 -4.99 -10.25
CA ALA A 91 -9.20 -4.55 -11.54
C ALA A 91 -7.66 -4.51 -11.51
N LEU A 92 -7.06 -4.46 -10.33
CA LEU A 92 -5.60 -4.33 -10.17
C LEU A 92 -4.86 -5.67 -10.08
N VAL A 93 -5.52 -6.72 -9.56
CA VAL A 93 -4.88 -8.02 -9.34
C VAL A 93 -5.71 -9.15 -9.91
N ASP A 94 -5.06 -10.27 -10.24
CA ASP A 94 -5.73 -11.45 -10.77
C ASP A 94 -6.46 -12.25 -9.70
N GLY A 95 -6.01 -12.15 -8.45
CA GLY A 95 -6.63 -12.85 -7.33
C GLY A 95 -6.26 -12.23 -6.00
N PHE A 96 -7.05 -12.53 -4.97
CA PHE A 96 -6.82 -12.05 -3.62
C PHE A 96 -6.12 -13.11 -2.77
N GLU A 97 -5.36 -12.67 -1.78
CA GLU A 97 -4.84 -13.53 -0.72
C GLU A 97 -5.97 -14.00 0.19
N GLU A 98 -6.89 -13.10 0.53
CA GLU A 98 -8.12 -13.40 1.24
C GLU A 98 -9.29 -12.70 0.57
N GLU A 99 -10.31 -13.48 0.18
CA GLU A 99 -11.54 -12.95 -0.38
C GLU A 99 -12.32 -12.16 0.68
N PRO A 100 -13.24 -11.28 0.27
CA PRO A 100 -14.05 -10.51 1.21
C PRO A 100 -14.70 -11.38 2.29
N HIS A 101 -14.52 -10.99 3.53
CA HIS A 101 -15.08 -11.69 4.69
C HIS A 101 -15.27 -10.73 5.86
N LEU A 102 -16.11 -11.12 6.80
CA LEU A 102 -16.29 -10.39 8.04
C LEU A 102 -15.19 -10.78 9.03
N ASN A 103 -14.42 -9.80 9.51
CA ASN A 103 -13.46 -10.02 10.58
C ASN A 103 -14.19 -10.02 11.92
N PRO A 104 -14.20 -11.13 12.67
CA PRO A 104 -14.94 -11.21 13.93
C PRO A 104 -14.39 -10.29 15.03
N ASN A 105 -13.13 -9.89 14.93
CA ASN A 105 -12.50 -9.02 15.94
C ASN A 105 -12.88 -7.55 15.74
N THR A 106 -12.90 -7.09 14.48
CA THR A 106 -13.23 -5.70 14.14
C THR A 106 -14.72 -5.51 13.85
N GLN A 107 -15.44 -6.58 13.53
CA GLN A 107 -16.84 -6.57 13.08
C GLN A 107 -17.02 -5.80 11.77
N THR A 108 -15.97 -5.72 10.95
CA THR A 108 -16.00 -5.07 9.65
C THR A 108 -15.53 -6.03 8.56
N CYS A 109 -16.02 -5.81 7.33
CA CYS A 109 -15.59 -6.59 6.18
C CYS A 109 -14.20 -6.17 5.75
N GLU A 110 -13.43 -7.13 5.27
CA GLU A 110 -12.09 -6.91 4.76
C GLU A 110 -11.72 -7.90 3.66
N PHE A 111 -10.73 -7.55 2.85
CA PHE A 111 -10.10 -8.43 1.89
C PHE A 111 -8.60 -8.14 1.85
N SER A 112 -7.80 -9.07 1.33
CA SER A 112 -6.34 -8.91 1.30
C SER A 112 -5.78 -9.26 -0.07
N LEU A 113 -4.73 -8.53 -0.47
CA LEU A 113 -4.08 -8.68 -1.76
C LEU A 113 -2.60 -8.35 -1.64
N ARG A 114 -1.84 -8.67 -2.69
CA ARG A 114 -0.41 -8.32 -2.76
C ARG A 114 -0.23 -7.10 -3.65
N ASP A 115 0.65 -6.19 -3.21
CA ASP A 115 1.07 -5.07 -4.03
C ASP A 115 2.11 -5.50 -5.09
N PRO A 116 2.56 -4.61 -5.99
CA PRO A 116 3.52 -5.00 -7.04
C PRO A 116 4.85 -5.57 -6.54
N ASP A 117 5.28 -5.25 -5.32
CA ASP A 117 6.50 -5.78 -4.71
C ASP A 117 6.26 -6.96 -3.76
N GLY A 118 5.02 -7.41 -3.66
CA GLY A 118 4.64 -8.56 -2.84
C GLY A 118 4.28 -8.24 -1.40
N TYR A 119 4.14 -6.97 -1.03
CA TYR A 119 3.69 -6.59 0.30
C TYR A 119 2.23 -6.98 0.51
N TYR A 120 1.95 -7.50 1.69
CA TYR A 120 0.60 -7.91 2.07
C TYR A 120 -0.22 -6.69 2.47
N VAL A 121 -1.32 -6.46 1.77
CA VAL A 121 -2.20 -5.31 1.99
C VAL A 121 -3.59 -5.82 2.36
N THR A 122 -4.14 -5.33 3.46
CA THR A 122 -5.53 -5.57 3.83
C THR A 122 -6.31 -4.27 3.73
N ILE A 123 -7.47 -4.34 3.10
CA ILE A 123 -8.43 -3.24 3.02
C ILE A 123 -9.63 -3.60 3.88
N SER A 124 -9.95 -2.73 4.82
CA SER A 124 -11.06 -2.91 5.75
C SER A 124 -12.05 -1.77 5.64
N ALA A 125 -13.32 -2.08 5.81
CA ALA A 125 -14.33 -1.05 6.06
C ALA A 125 -14.06 -0.37 7.41
N ILE A 126 -14.55 0.85 7.55
CA ILE A 126 -14.50 1.59 8.82
C ILE A 126 -15.65 1.14 9.74
#